data_aa79aa92a08eb2d2ac4bd874d1f72829
#
_entry.id   aa79aa92a08eb2d2ac4bd874d1f72829
#
_cell.length_a   1.000
_cell.length_b   1.000
_cell.length_c   1.000
_cell.angle_alpha   90.00
_cell.angle_beta   90.00
_cell.angle_gamma   90.00
#
_symmetry.space_group_name_H-M   'P 1'
#
loop_
_entity.id
_entity.type
_entity.pdbx_description
1 polymer ?
#
loop_
_entity_poly.entity_id
_entity_poly.type
_entity_poly.pdbx_seq_one_letter_code
_entity_poly.pdbx_strand_id
1 'polypeptide(L)'
;MKGYYQKLGSVPLKICLGNHDGELGYSNFNTKNFRKEYFPEQTGELAYYSFTGPDQLHVVLDPFTYTMKNPTAAGWEWTLGKTQYDWLVNTLKNSKEKHKFVYIHHLLVGDPTSRGGVEIAMKNEWGGKNNDGSYGFDTNRPGWGKPIHQLLLDNRVGFVFKGHDHLYVKQELDGIIYQTLPQPSHPGDKINVNQYGYLSGKGVGGSGFLKVSTSGNQAKVDFILFDGKIADSYTRTA
;
A
#
# COMPACT_ATOMS: atom_id res chain seq x y z
N MET A 1 -1.15 18.11 12.59
CA MET A 1 -1.07 16.64 12.75
C MET A 1 -0.70 16.21 14.18
N LYS A 2 0.37 16.71 14.81
CA LYS A 2 0.77 16.33 16.19
C LYS A 2 -0.40 16.29 17.19
N GLY A 3 -1.30 17.30 17.18
CA GLY A 3 -2.45 17.35 18.08
C GLY A 3 -3.50 16.25 17.88
N TYR A 4 -3.56 15.65 16.70
CA TYR A 4 -4.45 14.51 16.45
C TYR A 4 -3.84 13.21 16.98
N TYR A 5 -2.53 13.02 16.80
CA TYR A 5 -1.84 11.83 17.30
C TYR A 5 -1.78 11.76 18.83
N GLN A 6 -1.70 12.92 19.49
CA GLN A 6 -1.80 12.99 20.96
C GLN A 6 -3.11 12.43 21.51
N LYS A 7 -4.20 12.48 20.72
CA LYS A 7 -5.50 11.90 21.10
C LYS A 7 -5.52 10.37 21.11
N LEU A 8 -4.56 9.72 20.47
CA LEU A 8 -4.43 8.26 20.50
C LEU A 8 -3.91 7.74 21.84
N GLY A 9 -3.36 8.62 22.68
CA GLY A 9 -2.82 8.24 23.99
C GLY A 9 -1.71 7.19 23.87
N SER A 10 -1.88 6.04 24.50
CA SER A 10 -0.93 4.93 24.47
C SER A 10 -1.08 3.96 23.29
N VAL A 11 -2.03 4.22 22.37
CA VAL A 11 -2.23 3.36 21.20
C VAL A 11 -1.03 3.49 20.27
N PRO A 12 -0.32 2.38 19.93
CA PRO A 12 0.82 2.43 19.03
C PRO A 12 0.40 2.91 17.64
N LEU A 13 1.06 3.94 17.16
CA LEU A 13 0.84 4.49 15.83
C LEU A 13 1.91 3.99 14.86
N LYS A 14 1.50 3.46 13.71
CA LYS A 14 2.35 3.08 12.59
C LYS A 14 1.90 3.82 11.34
N ILE A 15 2.83 4.41 10.60
CA ILE A 15 2.52 5.32 9.50
C ILE A 15 3.05 4.75 8.18
N CYS A 16 2.18 4.72 7.17
CA CYS A 16 2.56 4.56 5.78
C CYS A 16 2.49 5.95 5.12
N LEU A 17 3.64 6.46 4.68
CA LEU A 17 3.73 7.81 4.13
C LEU A 17 3.10 7.91 2.75
N GLY A 18 2.37 9.00 2.53
CA GLY A 18 1.80 9.40 1.25
C GLY A 18 2.51 10.62 0.65
N ASN A 19 2.12 10.98 -0.56
CA ASN A 19 2.70 12.09 -1.32
C ASN A 19 2.43 13.49 -0.72
N HIS A 20 1.55 13.58 0.28
CA HIS A 20 1.26 14.84 1.00
C HIS A 20 1.82 14.87 2.42
N ASP A 21 2.62 13.89 2.84
CA ASP A 21 3.12 13.80 4.21
C ASP A 21 4.48 14.50 4.42
N GLY A 22 4.73 15.59 3.68
CA GLY A 22 5.96 16.38 3.75
C GLY A 22 7.12 15.78 2.97
N GLU A 23 6.92 14.64 2.38
CA GLU A 23 7.79 14.05 1.38
C GLU A 23 7.20 14.45 0.03
N LEU A 24 7.81 15.37 -0.68
CA LEU A 24 7.38 15.68 -2.04
C LEU A 24 7.70 14.53 -3.01
N GLY A 25 7.64 13.32 -2.50
CA GLY A 25 7.88 12.10 -3.22
C GLY A 25 9.23 12.14 -3.92
N TYR A 26 9.21 11.74 -5.12
CA TYR A 26 10.30 11.61 -6.06
C TYR A 26 11.08 12.89 -6.34
N SER A 27 10.66 14.07 -5.94
CA SER A 27 11.24 15.31 -6.45
C SER A 27 12.13 16.05 -5.46
N ASN A 28 12.14 15.71 -4.17
CA ASN A 28 12.84 16.56 -3.23
C ASN A 28 13.33 15.82 -1.97
N PHE A 29 14.53 15.30 -2.04
CA PHE A 29 15.20 14.65 -0.90
C PHE A 29 15.39 15.55 0.33
N ASN A 30 15.35 16.86 0.17
CA ASN A 30 15.51 17.80 1.27
C ASN A 30 14.31 17.80 2.22
N THR A 31 13.17 17.26 1.82
CA THR A 31 11.98 17.19 2.66
C THR A 31 11.95 15.98 3.59
N LYS A 32 12.89 15.03 3.48
CA LYS A 32 13.02 13.91 4.41
C LYS A 32 13.14 14.32 5.89
N ASN A 33 13.55 15.54 6.15
CA ASN A 33 13.62 16.08 7.50
C ASN A 33 12.24 16.29 8.14
N PHE A 34 11.19 16.55 7.35
CA PHE A 34 9.84 16.71 7.88
C PHE A 34 9.34 15.42 8.53
N ARG A 35 9.69 14.27 7.98
CA ARG A 35 9.37 12.97 8.55
C ARG A 35 9.95 12.82 9.95
N LYS A 36 11.23 13.13 10.15
CA LYS A 36 11.89 13.10 11.46
C LYS A 36 11.24 14.05 12.46
N GLU A 37 10.78 15.20 11.99
CA GLU A 37 10.12 16.20 12.84
C GLU A 37 8.72 15.75 13.28
N TYR A 38 7.92 15.22 12.36
CA TYR A 38 6.51 14.91 12.65
C TYR A 38 6.29 13.48 13.15
N PHE A 39 7.19 12.55 12.83
CA PHE A 39 7.06 11.12 13.15
C PHE A 39 8.39 10.50 13.63
N PRO A 40 9.09 11.09 14.59
CA PRO A 40 10.45 10.70 14.96
C PRO A 40 10.56 9.26 15.47
N GLU A 41 9.51 8.71 16.05
CA GLU A 41 9.52 7.37 16.67
C GLU A 41 9.31 6.24 15.66
N GLN A 42 8.90 6.54 14.43
CA GLN A 42 8.42 5.53 13.49
C GLN A 42 9.23 5.40 12.22
N THR A 43 10.09 6.33 11.97
CA THR A 43 10.60 6.48 10.63
C THR A 43 12.11 6.39 10.55
N GLY A 44 12.86 6.05 11.47
CA GLY A 44 14.29 5.96 11.27
C GLY A 44 14.76 6.82 10.06
N GLU A 45 15.80 6.47 9.40
CA GLU A 45 16.23 7.14 8.15
C GLU A 45 15.41 6.71 6.92
N LEU A 46 14.71 5.59 7.01
CA LEU A 46 13.94 4.98 5.92
C LEU A 46 12.46 4.92 6.30
N ALA A 47 11.58 5.18 5.33
CA ALA A 47 10.13 5.15 5.53
C ALA A 47 9.51 3.77 5.37
N TYR A 48 10.30 2.75 5.04
CA TYR A 48 9.83 1.37 5.00
C TYR A 48 10.32 0.60 6.23
N TYR A 49 9.46 -0.25 6.74
CA TYR A 49 9.73 -1.06 7.94
C TYR A 49 8.72 -2.21 8.05
N SER A 50 8.98 -3.12 8.96
CA SER A 50 8.03 -4.17 9.32
C SER A 50 7.90 -4.29 10.83
N PHE A 51 6.77 -4.83 11.27
CA PHE A 51 6.53 -5.21 12.65
C PHE A 51 5.64 -6.44 12.71
N THR A 52 5.67 -7.14 13.82
CA THR A 52 4.88 -8.34 14.04
C THR A 52 3.88 -8.16 15.18
N GLY A 53 2.78 -8.86 15.07
CA GLY A 53 1.82 -9.12 16.13
C GLY A 53 1.63 -10.64 16.30
N PRO A 54 0.71 -11.07 17.14
CA PRO A 54 0.39 -12.50 17.27
C PRO A 54 -0.09 -13.07 15.91
N ASP A 55 0.71 -13.97 15.32
CA ASP A 55 0.47 -14.57 13.99
C ASP A 55 0.34 -13.57 12.82
N GLN A 56 0.85 -12.34 12.98
CA GLN A 56 0.71 -11.26 12.00
C GLN A 56 2.06 -10.68 11.63
N LEU A 57 2.32 -10.53 10.33
CA LEU A 57 3.37 -9.69 9.77
C LEU A 57 2.74 -8.47 9.10
N HIS A 58 3.23 -7.31 9.46
CA HIS A 58 2.90 -6.03 8.84
C HIS A 58 4.14 -5.47 8.15
N VAL A 59 4.02 -5.18 6.86
CA VAL A 59 5.10 -4.63 6.02
C VAL A 59 4.64 -3.29 5.47
N VAL A 60 5.35 -2.23 5.81
CA VAL A 60 5.12 -0.88 5.28
C VAL A 60 6.17 -0.59 4.23
N LEU A 61 5.73 -0.26 3.02
CA LEU A 61 6.56 0.07 1.88
C LEU A 61 6.57 1.57 1.61
N ASP A 62 7.69 2.06 1.13
CA ASP A 62 7.90 3.45 0.75
C ASP A 62 8.11 3.56 -0.77
N PRO A 63 7.13 4.08 -1.53
CA PRO A 63 7.25 4.24 -2.96
C PRO A 63 8.08 5.47 -3.37
N PHE A 64 8.56 6.28 -2.42
CA PHE A 64 9.13 7.59 -2.72
C PHE A 64 10.65 7.67 -2.61
N THR A 65 11.25 7.01 -1.63
CA THR A 65 12.68 7.21 -1.29
C THR A 65 13.62 6.98 -2.47
N TYR A 66 13.36 6.00 -3.30
CA TYR A 66 14.23 5.65 -4.43
C TYR A 66 13.71 6.12 -5.79
N THR A 67 12.52 6.68 -5.84
CA THR A 67 11.96 7.29 -7.03
C THR A 67 12.53 8.69 -7.20
N MET A 68 13.42 8.87 -8.17
CA MET A 68 14.31 10.05 -8.25
C MET A 68 13.70 11.27 -8.92
N LYS A 69 12.65 11.09 -9.71
CA LYS A 69 11.98 12.15 -10.47
C LYS A 69 10.52 11.80 -10.69
N ASN A 70 9.74 12.76 -11.14
CA ASN A 70 8.36 12.50 -11.55
C ASN A 70 8.33 11.37 -12.57
N PRO A 71 7.63 10.27 -12.26
CA PRO A 71 7.48 9.17 -13.21
C PRO A 71 6.72 9.63 -14.45
N THR A 72 7.15 9.11 -15.58
CA THR A 72 6.49 9.30 -16.86
C THR A 72 5.48 8.18 -17.13
N ALA A 73 4.72 8.29 -18.21
CA ALA A 73 3.83 7.22 -18.65
C ALA A 73 4.56 5.90 -18.99
N ALA A 74 5.87 5.90 -19.12
CA ALA A 74 6.66 4.70 -19.29
C ALA A 74 6.68 3.81 -18.04
N GLY A 75 6.62 4.42 -16.86
CA GLY A 75 6.26 3.78 -15.60
C GLY A 75 7.29 3.01 -14.82
N TRP A 76 8.43 2.75 -15.38
CA TRP A 76 9.52 2.05 -14.67
C TRP A 76 10.33 2.97 -13.75
N GLU A 77 10.03 4.26 -13.72
CA GLU A 77 10.62 5.24 -12.79
C GLU A 77 10.09 5.11 -11.37
N TRP A 78 8.87 4.62 -11.18
CA TRP A 78 8.37 4.23 -9.87
C TRP A 78 9.14 3.00 -9.38
N THR A 79 9.78 3.09 -8.23
CA THR A 79 10.61 2.00 -7.74
C THR A 79 10.73 1.96 -6.22
N LEU A 80 10.73 0.76 -5.66
CA LEU A 80 11.20 0.54 -4.27
C LEU A 80 12.72 0.76 -4.15
N GLY A 81 13.46 0.71 -5.27
CA GLY A 81 14.91 0.59 -5.24
C GLY A 81 15.38 -0.81 -4.79
N LYS A 82 16.57 -1.21 -5.27
CA LYS A 82 17.09 -2.56 -4.99
C LYS A 82 17.23 -2.86 -3.50
N THR A 83 17.65 -1.86 -2.72
CA THR A 83 17.84 -2.02 -1.27
C THR A 83 16.54 -2.35 -0.53
N GLN A 84 15.47 -1.62 -0.80
CA GLN A 84 14.16 -1.90 -0.19
C GLN A 84 13.56 -3.20 -0.73
N TYR A 85 13.74 -3.48 -2.02
CA TYR A 85 13.29 -4.73 -2.62
C TYR A 85 13.95 -5.95 -1.96
N ASP A 86 15.27 -5.95 -1.79
CA ASP A 86 16.00 -7.05 -1.14
C ASP A 86 15.60 -7.21 0.32
N TRP A 87 15.39 -6.10 1.02
CA TRP A 87 14.83 -6.12 2.37
C TRP A 87 13.43 -6.74 2.40
N LEU A 88 12.55 -6.40 1.44
CA LEU A 88 11.22 -6.99 1.34
C LEU A 88 11.29 -8.50 1.10
N VAL A 89 12.13 -8.94 0.17
CA VAL A 89 12.38 -10.37 -0.10
C VAL A 89 12.77 -11.10 1.18
N ASN A 90 13.76 -10.57 1.91
CA ASN A 90 14.25 -11.19 3.13
C ASN A 90 13.20 -11.19 4.25
N THR A 91 12.46 -10.09 4.40
CA THR A 91 11.38 -9.96 5.41
C THR A 91 10.29 -11.00 5.17
N LEU A 92 9.81 -11.13 3.95
CA LEU A 92 8.74 -12.07 3.61
C LEU A 92 9.21 -13.53 3.72
N LYS A 93 10.41 -13.84 3.22
CA LYS A 93 10.97 -15.18 3.23
C LYS A 93 11.19 -15.73 4.65
N ASN A 94 11.58 -14.87 5.57
CA ASN A 94 11.88 -15.26 6.95
C ASN A 94 10.62 -15.27 7.86
N SER A 95 9.50 -14.75 7.38
CA SER A 95 8.25 -14.67 8.15
C SER A 95 7.54 -16.02 8.21
N LYS A 96 7.16 -16.40 9.43
CA LYS A 96 6.34 -17.59 9.70
C LYS A 96 4.89 -17.24 10.03
N GLU A 97 4.57 -15.96 10.12
CA GLU A 97 3.26 -15.45 10.46
C GLU A 97 2.23 -15.87 9.41
N LYS A 98 1.05 -16.29 9.88
CA LYS A 98 -0.05 -16.75 9.03
C LYS A 98 -0.68 -15.59 8.22
N HIS A 99 -0.88 -14.46 8.89
CA HIS A 99 -1.50 -13.29 8.30
C HIS A 99 -0.44 -12.29 7.91
N LYS A 100 -0.35 -11.96 6.61
CA LYS A 100 0.63 -10.99 6.11
C LYS A 100 -0.08 -9.85 5.43
N PHE A 101 0.22 -8.64 5.91
CA PHE A 101 -0.38 -7.38 5.48
C PHE A 101 0.72 -6.48 4.91
N VAL A 102 0.50 -5.98 3.71
CA VAL A 102 1.39 -5.00 3.07
C VAL A 102 0.66 -3.67 2.97
N TYR A 103 1.33 -2.59 3.31
CA TYR A 103 0.84 -1.22 3.25
C TYR A 103 1.73 -0.41 2.33
N ILE A 104 1.13 0.27 1.37
CA ILE A 104 1.82 1.18 0.45
C ILE A 104 0.87 2.30 0.05
N HIS A 105 1.38 3.51 -0.16
CA HIS A 105 0.51 4.62 -0.55
C HIS A 105 -0.16 4.40 -1.90
N HIS A 106 0.62 3.99 -2.91
CA HIS A 106 0.16 3.62 -4.25
C HIS A 106 1.01 2.50 -4.83
N LEU A 107 0.49 1.81 -5.85
CA LEU A 107 1.25 0.76 -6.55
C LEU A 107 2.36 1.39 -7.42
N LEU A 108 3.42 0.64 -7.67
CA LEU A 108 4.55 1.05 -8.50
C LEU A 108 4.28 0.73 -9.97
N VAL A 109 3.37 1.47 -10.54
CA VAL A 109 2.84 1.24 -11.89
C VAL A 109 2.91 2.50 -12.73
N GLY A 110 2.90 2.32 -14.04
CA GLY A 110 3.30 3.24 -15.06
C GLY A 110 2.43 4.44 -15.39
N ASP A 111 1.65 4.89 -14.46
CA ASP A 111 0.87 6.12 -14.61
C ASP A 111 1.51 7.24 -13.78
N PRO A 112 1.71 8.45 -14.30
CA PRO A 112 2.23 9.57 -13.52
C PRO A 112 1.43 9.86 -12.26
N THR A 113 0.14 9.52 -12.25
CA THR A 113 -0.73 9.68 -11.08
C THR A 113 -0.65 8.50 -10.11
N SER A 114 -0.18 7.34 -10.56
CA SER A 114 -0.14 6.06 -9.82
C SER A 114 -1.49 5.65 -9.21
N ARG A 115 -2.59 6.07 -9.85
CA ARG A 115 -3.96 5.76 -9.45
C ARG A 115 -4.47 4.50 -10.14
N GLY A 116 -5.40 3.80 -9.48
CA GLY A 116 -6.02 2.59 -10.00
C GLY A 116 -5.81 1.37 -9.09
N GLY A 117 -6.49 0.29 -9.44
CA GLY A 117 -6.53 -0.95 -8.69
C GLY A 117 -5.81 -2.12 -9.34
N VAL A 118 -6.43 -3.31 -9.28
CA VAL A 118 -5.85 -4.55 -9.82
C VAL A 118 -5.67 -4.52 -11.34
N GLU A 119 -6.43 -3.69 -12.04
CA GLU A 119 -6.35 -3.52 -13.49
C GLU A 119 -4.98 -3.03 -13.94
N ILE A 120 -4.27 -2.31 -13.07
CA ILE A 120 -2.93 -1.83 -13.33
C ILE A 120 -1.84 -2.58 -12.55
N ALA A 121 -2.22 -3.41 -11.58
CA ALA A 121 -1.27 -4.11 -10.71
C ALA A 121 -0.33 -5.06 -11.46
N MET A 122 -0.66 -5.48 -12.68
CA MET A 122 0.23 -6.32 -13.50
C MET A 122 1.31 -5.55 -14.25
N LYS A 123 1.37 -4.23 -14.10
CA LYS A 123 2.32 -3.37 -14.82
C LYS A 123 3.59 -3.09 -14.01
N ASN A 124 4.63 -2.73 -14.73
CA ASN A 124 5.92 -2.21 -14.29
C ASN A 124 6.53 -2.99 -13.12
N GLU A 125 7.14 -2.33 -12.15
CA GLU A 125 7.81 -3.00 -11.04
C GLU A 125 6.88 -3.88 -10.20
N TRP A 126 5.58 -3.49 -10.12
CA TRP A 126 4.61 -4.25 -9.35
C TRP A 126 4.28 -5.61 -9.99
N GLY A 127 3.93 -5.64 -11.26
CA GLY A 127 3.45 -6.85 -11.94
C GLY A 127 4.32 -7.35 -13.09
N GLY A 128 5.36 -6.61 -13.48
CA GLY A 128 6.37 -7.05 -14.43
C GLY A 128 6.11 -6.75 -15.90
N LYS A 129 4.92 -6.25 -16.26
CA LYS A 129 4.56 -5.99 -17.66
C LYS A 129 4.79 -4.53 -18.06
N ASN A 130 5.21 -4.32 -19.27
CA ASN A 130 5.18 -3.02 -19.94
C ASN A 130 3.74 -2.55 -20.19
N ASN A 131 3.57 -1.29 -20.60
CA ASN A 131 2.24 -0.76 -20.92
C ASN A 131 1.57 -1.45 -22.10
N ASP A 132 2.35 -2.02 -23.04
CA ASP A 132 1.86 -2.81 -24.17
C ASP A 132 1.50 -4.27 -23.80
N GLY A 133 1.67 -4.66 -22.54
CA GLY A 133 1.38 -5.99 -22.03
C GLY A 133 2.54 -7.00 -22.14
N SER A 134 3.62 -6.66 -22.83
CA SER A 134 4.82 -7.51 -22.90
C SER A 134 5.50 -7.61 -21.53
N TYR A 135 6.19 -8.73 -21.25
CA TYR A 135 6.98 -8.86 -20.03
C TYR A 135 8.26 -8.02 -20.12
N GLY A 136 8.49 -7.16 -19.16
CA GLY A 136 9.61 -6.21 -19.15
C GLY A 136 10.43 -6.20 -17.88
N PHE A 137 10.10 -7.05 -16.88
CA PHE A 137 10.73 -6.97 -15.56
C PHE A 137 12.23 -7.21 -15.59
N ASP A 138 12.68 -8.28 -16.22
CA ASP A 138 14.11 -8.65 -16.23
C ASP A 138 14.98 -7.61 -16.94
N THR A 139 14.43 -6.92 -17.94
CA THR A 139 15.10 -5.84 -18.65
C THR A 139 15.22 -4.58 -17.80
N ASN A 140 14.14 -4.23 -17.09
CA ASN A 140 14.09 -2.98 -16.32
C ASN A 140 14.56 -3.15 -14.87
N ARG A 141 14.62 -4.37 -14.36
CA ARG A 141 15.06 -4.74 -12.99
C ARG A 141 16.01 -5.94 -13.03
N PRO A 142 17.16 -5.82 -13.73
CA PRO A 142 18.07 -6.95 -13.85
C PRO A 142 18.58 -7.40 -12.48
N GLY A 143 18.50 -8.72 -12.24
CA GLY A 143 18.95 -9.34 -10.99
C GLY A 143 18.03 -9.17 -9.77
N TRP A 144 16.80 -8.67 -9.96
CA TRP A 144 15.82 -8.57 -8.84
C TRP A 144 15.08 -9.89 -8.58
N GLY A 145 14.99 -10.74 -9.58
CA GLY A 145 14.37 -12.06 -9.48
C GLY A 145 12.92 -12.08 -9.95
N LYS A 146 12.00 -11.36 -9.34
CA LYS A 146 10.57 -11.38 -9.75
C LYS A 146 9.83 -10.09 -9.40
N PRO A 147 8.73 -9.79 -10.11
CA PRO A 147 7.86 -8.66 -9.80
C PRO A 147 7.32 -8.72 -8.38
N ILE A 148 6.98 -7.55 -7.84
CA ILE A 148 6.49 -7.44 -6.44
C ILE A 148 5.24 -8.28 -6.24
N HIS A 149 4.24 -8.21 -7.13
CA HIS A 149 3.03 -9.02 -7.00
C HIS A 149 3.34 -10.52 -6.89
N GLN A 150 4.22 -11.05 -7.74
CA GLN A 150 4.63 -12.45 -7.68
C GLN A 150 5.38 -12.78 -6.38
N LEU A 151 6.22 -11.86 -5.90
CA LEU A 151 6.89 -12.00 -4.61
C LEU A 151 5.89 -12.10 -3.45
N LEU A 152 4.86 -11.24 -3.46
CA LEU A 152 3.80 -11.26 -2.44
C LEU A 152 3.02 -12.57 -2.48
N LEU A 153 2.67 -13.04 -3.68
CA LEU A 153 1.94 -14.29 -3.90
C LEU A 153 2.71 -15.51 -3.39
N ASP A 154 3.98 -15.64 -3.76
CA ASP A 154 4.83 -16.76 -3.35
C ASP A 154 5.04 -16.84 -1.83
N ASN A 155 4.94 -15.71 -1.15
CA ASN A 155 5.06 -15.59 0.29
C ASN A 155 3.72 -15.54 1.03
N ARG A 156 2.61 -15.86 0.35
CA ARG A 156 1.26 -15.94 0.93
C ARG A 156 0.82 -14.64 1.61
N VAL A 157 1.16 -13.50 1.03
CA VAL A 157 0.61 -12.21 1.48
C VAL A 157 -0.89 -12.21 1.21
N GLY A 158 -1.68 -11.90 2.23
CA GLY A 158 -3.14 -11.90 2.12
C GLY A 158 -3.74 -10.60 1.68
N PHE A 159 -3.08 -9.50 2.01
CA PHE A 159 -3.64 -8.17 1.85
C PHE A 159 -2.60 -7.16 1.40
N VAL A 160 -2.99 -6.31 0.45
CA VAL A 160 -2.33 -5.06 0.10
C VAL A 160 -3.30 -3.92 0.38
N PHE A 161 -2.98 -3.10 1.36
CA PHE A 161 -3.71 -1.88 1.69
C PHE A 161 -3.04 -0.69 1.03
N LYS A 162 -3.81 0.10 0.27
CA LYS A 162 -3.31 1.31 -0.38
C LYS A 162 -4.25 2.49 -0.20
N GLY A 163 -3.70 3.70 -0.25
CA GLY A 163 -4.43 4.96 -0.22
C GLY A 163 -4.50 5.64 -1.59
N HIS A 164 -4.16 6.91 -1.64
CA HIS A 164 -3.97 7.78 -2.81
C HIS A 164 -5.23 8.12 -3.61
N ASP A 165 -6.11 7.16 -3.87
CA ASP A 165 -7.29 7.33 -4.72
C ASP A 165 -8.50 7.91 -3.97
N HIS A 166 -8.42 7.93 -2.62
CA HIS A 166 -9.47 8.45 -1.74
C HIS A 166 -10.83 7.72 -1.87
N LEU A 167 -10.79 6.45 -2.25
CA LEU A 167 -11.95 5.60 -2.48
C LEU A 167 -11.88 4.36 -1.60
N TYR A 168 -13.02 3.88 -1.11
CA TYR A 168 -13.09 2.50 -0.64
C TYR A 168 -13.37 1.59 -1.83
N VAL A 169 -12.41 0.77 -2.21
CA VAL A 169 -12.60 -0.27 -3.21
C VAL A 169 -11.88 -1.55 -2.77
N LYS A 170 -12.66 -2.63 -2.62
CA LYS A 170 -12.11 -3.96 -2.39
C LYS A 170 -12.03 -4.71 -3.70
N GLN A 171 -10.85 -5.16 -4.06
CA GLN A 171 -10.59 -6.02 -5.23
C GLN A 171 -9.81 -7.25 -4.82
N GLU A 172 -9.72 -8.23 -5.71
CA GLU A 172 -8.91 -9.43 -5.51
C GLU A 172 -8.17 -9.77 -6.81
N LEU A 173 -6.89 -10.12 -6.67
CA LEU A 173 -6.05 -10.60 -7.77
C LEU A 173 -5.21 -11.75 -7.25
N ASP A 174 -5.33 -12.92 -7.90
CA ASP A 174 -4.58 -14.14 -7.57
C ASP A 174 -4.65 -14.54 -6.07
N GLY A 175 -5.80 -14.28 -5.41
CA GLY A 175 -6.02 -14.58 -4.00
C GLY A 175 -5.44 -13.54 -3.01
N ILE A 176 -4.84 -12.46 -3.50
CA ILE A 176 -4.44 -11.30 -2.69
C ILE A 176 -5.57 -10.27 -2.74
N ILE A 177 -6.02 -9.81 -1.57
CA ILE A 177 -6.97 -8.72 -1.47
C ILE A 177 -6.23 -7.38 -1.59
N TYR A 178 -6.58 -6.60 -2.61
CA TYR A 178 -6.17 -5.23 -2.81
C TYR A 178 -7.26 -4.31 -2.28
N GLN A 179 -6.99 -3.68 -1.15
CA GLN A 179 -7.94 -2.79 -0.50
C GLN A 179 -7.48 -1.35 -0.61
N THR A 180 -8.18 -0.58 -1.44
CA THR A 180 -8.01 0.87 -1.47
C THR A 180 -8.80 1.51 -0.34
N LEU A 181 -8.16 2.44 0.37
CA LEU A 181 -8.75 3.08 1.55
C LEU A 181 -9.35 4.44 1.19
N PRO A 182 -10.52 4.76 1.76
CA PRO A 182 -11.12 6.08 1.61
C PRO A 182 -10.33 7.13 2.39
N GLN A 183 -10.52 8.38 2.03
CA GLN A 183 -10.04 9.50 2.84
C GLN A 183 -10.89 9.61 4.11
N PRO A 184 -10.30 9.60 5.32
CA PRO A 184 -11.07 9.48 6.57
C PRO A 184 -11.89 10.74 6.90
N SER A 185 -11.57 11.88 6.31
CA SER A 185 -12.21 13.17 6.59
C SER A 185 -12.95 13.77 5.40
N HIS A 186 -13.03 13.07 4.26
CA HIS A 186 -13.73 13.58 3.10
C HIS A 186 -15.24 13.28 3.21
N PRO A 187 -16.11 14.29 3.15
CA PRO A 187 -17.55 14.09 3.30
C PRO A 187 -18.22 13.47 2.06
N GLY A 188 -17.44 13.03 1.08
CA GLY A 188 -17.94 12.47 -0.17
C GLY A 188 -18.62 11.12 0.05
N ASP A 189 -19.91 11.10 -0.10
CA ASP A 189 -20.82 9.96 -0.05
C ASP A 189 -21.02 9.30 -1.43
N LYS A 190 -20.61 9.99 -2.50
CA LYS A 190 -20.70 9.47 -3.86
C LYS A 190 -19.36 8.88 -4.29
N ILE A 191 -19.39 7.60 -4.58
CA ILE A 191 -18.25 6.91 -5.15
C ILE A 191 -18.35 6.91 -6.68
N ASN A 192 -17.30 7.32 -7.35
CA ASN A 192 -17.11 7.11 -8.77
C ASN A 192 -15.92 6.17 -8.98
N VAL A 193 -16.15 4.89 -8.87
CA VAL A 193 -15.10 3.86 -9.03
C VAL A 193 -14.42 3.93 -10.40
N ASN A 194 -15.12 4.37 -11.43
CA ASN A 194 -14.56 4.50 -12.78
C ASN A 194 -13.58 5.67 -12.93
N GLN A 195 -13.56 6.60 -11.98
CA GLN A 195 -12.71 7.79 -12.04
C GLN A 195 -11.22 7.46 -12.24
N TYR A 196 -10.77 6.35 -11.67
CA TYR A 196 -9.37 5.92 -11.73
C TYR A 196 -9.22 4.52 -12.36
N GLY A 197 -10.17 4.13 -13.23
CA GLY A 197 -10.08 2.90 -14.00
C GLY A 197 -10.34 1.62 -13.20
N TYR A 198 -11.02 1.69 -12.07
CA TYR A 198 -11.50 0.49 -11.38
C TYR A 198 -12.65 -0.13 -12.15
N LEU A 199 -12.44 -1.32 -12.70
CA LEU A 199 -13.43 -2.05 -13.51
C LEU A 199 -14.07 -3.22 -12.76
N SER A 200 -13.50 -3.59 -11.61
CA SER A 200 -13.92 -4.75 -10.82
C SER A 200 -13.94 -4.44 -9.33
N GLY A 201 -14.50 -5.37 -8.56
CA GLY A 201 -14.51 -5.28 -7.11
C GLY A 201 -15.73 -4.57 -6.53
N LYS A 202 -15.67 -4.32 -5.23
CA LYS A 202 -16.74 -3.66 -4.47
C LYS A 202 -16.31 -2.28 -4.02
N GLY A 203 -16.95 -1.26 -4.57
CA GLY A 203 -16.82 0.12 -4.12
C GLY A 203 -17.91 0.49 -3.11
N VAL A 204 -17.58 1.25 -2.08
CA VAL A 204 -18.51 1.78 -1.09
C VAL A 204 -18.20 3.24 -0.82
N GLY A 205 -19.21 4.10 -0.83
CA GLY A 205 -19.10 5.52 -0.50
C GLY A 205 -18.97 5.77 1.00
N GLY A 206 -18.52 6.98 1.32
CA GLY A 206 -18.43 7.46 2.70
C GLY A 206 -17.02 7.54 3.25
N SER A 207 -16.88 8.34 4.30
CA SER A 207 -15.62 8.49 5.06
C SER A 207 -15.62 7.52 6.24
N GLY A 208 -14.47 7.00 6.58
CA GLY A 208 -14.34 6.05 7.68
C GLY A 208 -12.95 5.45 7.79
N PHE A 209 -12.89 4.31 8.44
CA PHE A 209 -11.64 3.57 8.65
C PHE A 209 -11.88 2.06 8.56
N LEU A 210 -10.80 1.33 8.32
CA LEU A 210 -10.85 -0.13 8.34
C LEU A 210 -10.41 -0.66 9.71
N LYS A 211 -11.23 -1.56 10.26
CA LYS A 211 -10.86 -2.38 11.41
C LYS A 211 -10.49 -3.77 10.93
N VAL A 212 -9.25 -4.17 11.18
CA VAL A 212 -8.76 -5.52 10.87
C VAL A 212 -8.65 -6.31 12.17
N SER A 213 -9.20 -7.52 12.18
CA SER A 213 -9.15 -8.45 13.31
C SER A 213 -8.74 -9.82 12.82
N THR A 214 -7.86 -10.51 13.55
CA THR A 214 -7.46 -11.89 13.23
C THR A 214 -7.86 -12.86 14.33
N SER A 215 -8.27 -14.06 13.94
CA SER A 215 -8.58 -15.16 14.86
C SER A 215 -8.30 -16.49 14.17
N GLY A 216 -7.35 -17.25 14.69
CA GLY A 216 -6.91 -18.51 14.07
C GLY A 216 -6.40 -18.30 12.65
N ASN A 217 -7.06 -18.89 11.66
CA ASN A 217 -6.73 -18.75 10.24
C ASN A 217 -7.52 -17.64 9.53
N GLN A 218 -8.35 -16.89 10.24
CA GLN A 218 -9.22 -15.89 9.64
C GLN A 218 -8.73 -14.47 9.94
N ALA A 219 -8.75 -13.63 8.93
CA ALA A 219 -8.62 -12.18 9.05
C ALA A 219 -9.93 -11.53 8.56
N LYS A 220 -10.58 -10.79 9.46
CA LYS A 220 -11.80 -10.04 9.16
C LYS A 220 -11.47 -8.56 8.99
N VAL A 221 -12.06 -7.93 7.98
CA VAL A 221 -11.95 -6.50 7.73
C VAL A 221 -13.36 -5.90 7.75
N ASP A 222 -13.56 -4.92 8.60
CA ASP A 222 -14.79 -4.12 8.67
C ASP A 222 -14.49 -2.69 8.22
N PHE A 223 -15.24 -2.16 7.25
CA PHE A 223 -15.25 -0.75 6.91
C PHE A 223 -16.27 -0.04 7.78
N ILE A 224 -15.80 0.80 8.69
CA ILE A 224 -16.62 1.50 9.66
C ILE A 224 -16.67 2.98 9.26
N LEU A 225 -17.87 3.48 9.02
CA LEU A 225 -18.14 4.88 8.70
C LEU A 225 -17.95 5.77 9.94
N PHE A 226 -17.87 7.08 9.72
CA PHE A 226 -17.71 8.07 10.78
C PHE A 226 -18.85 8.06 11.82
N ASP A 227 -20.04 7.57 11.44
CA ASP A 227 -21.20 7.42 12.33
C ASP A 227 -21.22 6.07 13.09
N GLY A 228 -20.18 5.25 12.91
CA GLY A 228 -20.00 3.96 13.56
C GLY A 228 -20.67 2.78 12.84
N LYS A 229 -21.38 3.01 11.74
CA LYS A 229 -22.00 1.91 10.97
C LYS A 229 -20.96 1.14 10.18
N ILE A 230 -21.13 -0.17 10.11
CA ILE A 230 -20.34 -1.04 9.24
C ILE A 230 -20.95 -0.98 7.84
N ALA A 231 -20.22 -0.36 6.89
CA ALA A 231 -20.65 -0.22 5.50
C ALA A 231 -20.25 -1.43 4.64
N ASP A 232 -19.17 -2.10 5.00
CA ASP A 232 -18.74 -3.37 4.41
C ASP A 232 -18.01 -4.23 5.42
N SER A 233 -18.09 -5.55 5.22
CA SER A 233 -17.41 -6.54 6.06
C SER A 233 -17.06 -7.77 5.23
N TYR A 234 -15.85 -8.27 5.37
CA TYR A 234 -15.43 -9.49 4.72
C TYR A 234 -14.35 -10.22 5.52
N THR A 235 -14.21 -11.51 5.25
CA THR A 235 -13.22 -12.39 5.89
C THR A 235 -12.38 -13.08 4.83
N ARG A 236 -11.08 -13.23 5.11
CA ARG A 236 -10.16 -14.04 4.33
C ARG A 236 -9.53 -15.10 5.22
N THR A 237 -9.45 -16.32 4.71
CA THR A 237 -8.70 -17.40 5.34
C THR A 237 -7.23 -17.37 4.85
N ALA A 238 -6.29 -17.53 5.77
CA ALA A 238 -4.84 -17.52 5.49
C ALA A 238 -4.40 -18.77 4.74
#